data_2a3a68f4ffb52757c55a764bdd318212
#
_entry.id   2a3a68f4ffb52757c55a764bdd318212
#
_cell.length_a   1.000
_cell.length_b   1.000
_cell.length_c   1.000
_cell.angle_alpha   90.00
_cell.angle_beta   90.00
_cell.angle_gamma   90.00
#
_symmetry.space_group_name_H-M   'P 1'
#
loop_
_entity.id
_entity.type
_entity.pdbx_description
1 polymer ?
#
loop_
_entity_poly.entity_id
_entity_poly.type
_entity_poly.pdbx_seq_one_letter_code
_entity_poly.pdbx_strand_id
1 'polypeptide(L)'
;MNIIEQLEAEEAARVTADKDIPEFSPGDTLSVNVRIREGDRERVQRFEGVCIARAGRGLNENFTVRKISFGEGVERIFPVVSPMIESIEVKRKGRVRRAKLYYLRDRRGKSARIAERTTGHGIETTETTTSKTELRRQRDAAKQARREQAAQEREEAAKAAAAAAAAAAEAEAAAEATATEGGDEA
;
A
#
# COMPACT_ATOMS: atom_id res chain seq x y z
N MET A 1 34.14 -11.54 23.47
CA MET A 1 33.49 -12.32 22.40
C MET A 1 34.22 -13.63 22.27
N ASN A 2 33.51 -14.73 22.25
CA ASN A 2 34.10 -16.06 22.07
C ASN A 2 34.45 -16.21 20.57
N ILE A 3 35.52 -16.94 20.24
CA ILE A 3 35.95 -17.19 18.86
C ILE A 3 34.81 -17.83 18.04
N ILE A 4 34.01 -18.69 18.66
CA ILE A 4 32.84 -19.31 18.02
C ILE A 4 31.80 -18.25 17.64
N GLU A 5 31.50 -17.31 18.53
CA GLU A 5 30.55 -16.23 18.24
C GLU A 5 31.02 -15.30 17.11
N GLN A 6 32.33 -15.10 16.99
CA GLN A 6 32.89 -14.31 15.89
C GLN A 6 32.73 -15.03 14.56
N LEU A 7 33.06 -16.31 14.50
CA LEU A 7 32.88 -17.13 13.29
C LEU A 7 31.40 -17.26 12.89
N GLU A 8 30.52 -17.43 13.86
CA GLU A 8 29.06 -17.44 13.61
C GLU A 8 28.56 -16.12 13.03
N ALA A 9 29.06 -14.98 13.55
CA ALA A 9 28.70 -13.66 13.07
C ALA A 9 29.22 -13.40 11.64
N GLU A 10 30.47 -13.83 11.34
CA GLU A 10 31.06 -13.72 10.00
C GLU A 10 30.27 -14.55 8.98
N GLU A 11 29.94 -15.80 9.31
CA GLU A 11 29.13 -16.65 8.43
C GLU A 11 27.72 -16.13 8.25
N ALA A 12 27.09 -15.64 9.32
CA ALA A 12 25.80 -15.00 9.23
C ALA A 12 25.83 -13.78 8.28
N ALA A 13 26.80 -12.91 8.45
CA ALA A 13 27.00 -11.73 7.59
C ALA A 13 27.21 -12.13 6.13
N ARG A 14 27.99 -13.18 5.87
CA ARG A 14 28.25 -13.68 4.52
C ARG A 14 26.98 -14.20 3.83
N VAL A 15 26.15 -14.96 4.56
CA VAL A 15 24.93 -15.55 4.00
C VAL A 15 23.81 -14.54 3.83
N THR A 16 23.80 -13.49 4.68
CA THR A 16 22.76 -12.44 4.64
C THR A 16 23.14 -11.22 3.82
N ALA A 17 24.38 -11.11 3.33
CA ALA A 17 24.87 -9.94 2.59
C ALA A 17 23.97 -9.55 1.39
N ASP A 18 23.44 -10.56 0.69
CA ASP A 18 22.61 -10.36 -0.50
C ASP A 18 21.09 -10.50 -0.20
N LYS A 19 20.69 -10.59 1.09
CA LYS A 19 19.30 -10.89 1.48
C LYS A 19 18.74 -9.81 2.38
N ASP A 20 17.60 -9.31 1.98
CA ASP A 20 16.78 -8.45 2.85
C ASP A 20 15.88 -9.35 3.73
N ILE A 21 16.23 -9.43 5.01
CA ILE A 21 15.47 -10.21 6.01
C ILE A 21 14.65 -9.21 6.82
N PRO A 22 13.33 -9.12 6.58
CA PRO A 22 12.47 -8.20 7.29
C PRO A 22 12.30 -8.60 8.75
N GLU A 23 11.98 -7.64 9.61
CA GLU A 23 11.56 -7.92 10.97
C GLU A 23 10.15 -8.49 11.00
N PHE A 24 10.03 -9.71 11.48
CA PHE A 24 8.75 -10.39 11.67
C PHE A 24 8.67 -11.08 13.04
N SER A 25 7.46 -11.33 13.48
CA SER A 25 7.15 -11.96 14.76
C SER A 25 6.15 -13.11 14.59
N PRO A 26 6.04 -14.01 15.59
CA PRO A 26 4.96 -15.00 15.58
C PRO A 26 3.59 -14.33 15.42
N GLY A 27 2.75 -14.91 14.58
CA GLY A 27 1.44 -14.37 14.19
C GLY A 27 1.42 -13.67 12.84
N ASP A 28 2.57 -13.29 12.30
CA ASP A 28 2.66 -12.64 11.00
C ASP A 28 2.46 -13.65 9.87
N THR A 29 1.83 -13.21 8.80
CA THR A 29 1.71 -13.99 7.57
C THR A 29 2.92 -13.71 6.70
N LEU A 30 3.69 -14.75 6.44
CA LEU A 30 4.94 -14.69 5.68
C LEU A 30 4.81 -15.42 4.35
N SER A 31 5.50 -14.91 3.35
CA SER A 31 5.77 -15.57 2.08
C SER A 31 7.26 -15.84 2.01
N VAL A 32 7.65 -17.10 2.12
CA VAL A 32 9.04 -17.55 2.08
C VAL A 32 9.34 -18.15 0.71
N ASN A 33 10.25 -17.55 -0.03
CA ASN A 33 10.73 -18.05 -1.30
C ASN A 33 11.93 -18.96 -1.05
N VAL A 34 11.76 -20.25 -1.32
CA VAL A 34 12.77 -21.30 -1.06
C VAL A 34 13.32 -21.81 -2.38
N ARG A 35 14.63 -21.75 -2.52
CA ARG A 35 15.35 -22.35 -3.63
C ARG A 35 15.43 -23.86 -3.43
N ILE A 36 14.91 -24.61 -4.38
CA ILE A 36 14.95 -26.08 -4.41
C ILE A 36 15.79 -26.51 -5.59
N ARG A 37 16.73 -27.41 -5.33
CA ARG A 37 17.53 -28.01 -6.37
C ARG A 37 17.07 -29.45 -6.58
N GLU A 38 16.64 -29.75 -7.80
CA GLU A 38 16.17 -31.07 -8.22
C GLU A 38 17.06 -31.56 -9.35
N GLY A 39 18.11 -32.34 -9.00
CA GLY A 39 19.16 -32.71 -9.95
C GLY A 39 19.89 -31.47 -10.47
N ASP A 40 19.83 -31.24 -11.77
CA ASP A 40 20.48 -30.10 -12.45
C ASP A 40 19.60 -28.88 -12.56
N ARG A 41 18.33 -28.94 -12.13
CA ARG A 41 17.39 -27.85 -12.16
C ARG A 41 17.27 -27.19 -10.81
N GLU A 42 17.33 -25.87 -10.82
CA GLU A 42 17.00 -25.05 -9.65
C GLU A 42 15.67 -24.32 -9.90
N ARG A 43 14.81 -24.34 -8.90
CA ARG A 43 13.55 -23.61 -8.92
C ARG A 43 13.25 -22.97 -7.58
N VAL A 44 12.55 -21.86 -7.61
CA VAL A 44 12.06 -21.18 -6.41
C VAL A 44 10.64 -21.62 -6.12
N GLN A 45 10.41 -22.09 -4.89
CA GLN A 45 9.10 -22.47 -4.43
C GLN A 45 8.65 -21.51 -3.33
N ARG A 46 7.49 -20.91 -3.52
CA ARG A 46 6.87 -20.05 -2.52
C ARG A 46 6.14 -20.89 -1.47
N PHE A 47 6.43 -20.61 -0.20
CA PHE A 47 5.72 -21.18 0.94
C PHE A 47 5.08 -20.04 1.72
N GLU A 48 3.76 -19.87 1.57
CA GLU A 48 3.02 -18.82 2.24
C GLU A 48 2.21 -19.39 3.40
N GLY A 49 2.33 -18.77 4.58
CA GLY A 49 1.64 -19.21 5.77
C GLY A 49 1.84 -18.29 6.96
N VAL A 50 1.33 -18.72 8.10
CA VAL A 50 1.44 -17.98 9.37
C VAL A 50 2.65 -18.47 10.15
N CYS A 51 3.48 -17.55 10.63
CA CYS A 51 4.56 -17.86 11.56
C CYS A 51 3.98 -18.23 12.92
N ILE A 52 4.17 -19.48 13.34
CA ILE A 52 3.65 -19.98 14.63
C ILE A 52 4.67 -19.95 15.75
N ALA A 53 5.95 -19.95 15.44
CA ALA A 53 7.03 -19.90 16.41
C ALA A 53 8.29 -19.31 15.79
N ARG A 54 9.07 -18.61 16.59
CA ARG A 54 10.45 -18.18 16.29
C ARG A 54 11.30 -18.53 17.50
N ALA A 55 12.43 -19.16 17.30
CA ALA A 55 13.30 -19.66 18.37
C ALA A 55 14.76 -19.66 17.91
N GLY A 56 15.68 -19.68 18.89
CA GLY A 56 17.10 -19.66 18.64
C GLY A 56 17.69 -18.26 18.64
N ARG A 57 18.99 -18.18 18.39
CA ARG A 57 19.76 -16.95 18.28
C ARG A 57 20.92 -17.17 17.30
N GLY A 58 21.34 -16.11 16.62
CA GLY A 58 22.45 -16.16 15.66
C GLY A 58 22.16 -17.09 14.49
N LEU A 59 23.13 -17.92 14.11
CA LEU A 59 22.99 -18.90 13.00
C LEU A 59 21.89 -19.93 13.25
N ASN A 60 21.65 -20.30 14.53
CA ASN A 60 20.68 -21.31 14.92
C ASN A 60 19.25 -20.77 15.04
N GLU A 61 19.03 -19.51 14.70
CA GLU A 61 17.69 -18.92 14.72
C GLU A 61 16.83 -19.56 13.64
N ASN A 62 15.64 -20.03 14.06
CA ASN A 62 14.69 -20.67 13.16
C ASN A 62 13.27 -20.17 13.41
N PHE A 63 12.43 -20.31 12.42
CA PHE A 63 11.02 -20.00 12.52
C PHE A 63 10.18 -21.08 11.85
N THR A 64 9.01 -21.31 12.40
CA THR A 64 8.05 -22.31 11.90
C THR A 64 6.88 -21.62 11.23
N VAL A 65 6.64 -21.97 9.98
CA VAL A 65 5.49 -21.46 9.22
C VAL A 65 4.48 -22.57 9.01
N ARG A 66 3.21 -22.27 9.33
CA ARG A 66 2.07 -23.17 9.15
C ARG A 66 1.17 -22.64 8.04
N LYS A 67 0.82 -23.50 7.12
CA LYS A 67 -0.23 -23.26 6.11
C LYS A 67 -1.24 -24.40 6.10
N ILE A 68 -2.42 -24.13 5.56
CA ILE A 68 -3.40 -25.17 5.27
C ILE A 68 -3.35 -25.44 3.77
N SER A 69 -3.06 -26.69 3.40
CA SER A 69 -3.05 -27.16 2.02
C SER A 69 -4.01 -28.31 1.87
N PHE A 70 -4.97 -28.20 0.98
CA PHE A 70 -5.98 -29.26 0.72
C PHE A 70 -6.73 -29.73 2.00
N GLY A 71 -6.95 -28.83 2.95
CA GLY A 71 -7.59 -29.13 4.24
C GLY A 71 -6.65 -29.63 5.33
N GLU A 72 -5.40 -29.97 4.99
CA GLU A 72 -4.38 -30.44 5.93
C GLU A 72 -3.46 -29.30 6.39
N GLY A 73 -3.07 -29.33 7.67
CA GLY A 73 -2.14 -28.38 8.25
C GLY A 73 -0.69 -28.79 8.00
N VAL A 74 0.01 -28.07 7.15
CA VAL A 74 1.44 -28.31 6.85
C VAL A 74 2.27 -27.28 7.59
N GLU A 75 3.27 -27.78 8.34
CA GLU A 75 4.26 -26.96 9.04
C GLU A 75 5.64 -27.22 8.48
N ARG A 76 6.39 -26.14 8.30
CA ARG A 76 7.79 -26.21 7.87
C ARG A 76 8.64 -25.29 8.73
N ILE A 77 9.79 -25.81 9.17
CA ILE A 77 10.77 -25.05 9.92
C ILE A 77 11.82 -24.54 8.95
N PHE A 78 12.11 -23.25 9.07
CA PHE A 78 13.11 -22.57 8.26
C PHE A 78 14.17 -21.94 9.17
N PRO A 79 15.46 -22.18 8.97
CA PRO A 79 16.52 -21.37 9.57
C PRO A 79 16.44 -19.95 8.97
N VAL A 80 16.57 -18.92 9.79
CA VAL A 80 16.55 -17.52 9.33
C VAL A 80 17.75 -17.26 8.41
N VAL A 81 18.92 -17.68 8.85
CA VAL A 81 20.18 -17.60 8.10
C VAL A 81 20.38 -18.88 7.32
N SER A 82 19.82 -18.96 6.12
CA SER A 82 19.95 -20.15 5.27
C SER A 82 20.21 -19.78 3.82
N PRO A 83 21.20 -20.42 3.13
CA PRO A 83 21.44 -20.18 1.72
C PRO A 83 20.26 -20.63 0.83
N MET A 84 19.42 -21.54 1.33
CA MET A 84 18.25 -22.03 0.59
C MET A 84 17.10 -21.03 0.56
N ILE A 85 17.03 -20.07 1.48
CA ILE A 85 16.03 -19.03 1.48
C ILE A 85 16.52 -17.92 0.58
N GLU A 86 15.74 -17.61 -0.45
CA GLU A 86 16.02 -16.52 -1.36
C GLU A 86 15.50 -15.18 -0.82
N SER A 87 14.25 -15.14 -0.38
CA SER A 87 13.64 -13.94 0.22
C SER A 87 12.52 -14.30 1.19
N ILE A 88 12.28 -13.41 2.14
CA ILE A 88 11.17 -13.49 3.09
C ILE A 88 10.36 -12.20 2.95
N GLU A 89 9.08 -12.32 2.69
CA GLU A 89 8.16 -11.18 2.59
C GLU A 89 7.13 -11.24 3.72
N VAL A 90 6.92 -10.15 4.43
CA VAL A 90 5.84 -10.01 5.41
C VAL A 90 4.59 -9.51 4.69
N LYS A 91 3.62 -10.39 4.48
CA LYS A 91 2.35 -10.03 3.81
C LYS A 91 1.40 -9.30 4.75
N ARG A 92 1.37 -9.71 6.02
CA ARG A 92 0.47 -9.15 7.01
C ARG A 92 1.05 -9.32 8.41
N LYS A 93 1.02 -8.28 9.22
CA LYS A 93 1.43 -8.32 10.63
C LYS A 93 0.24 -8.76 11.51
N GLY A 94 0.43 -9.79 12.32
CA GLY A 94 -0.59 -10.37 13.16
C GLY A 94 -0.61 -9.80 14.57
N ARG A 95 -1.81 -9.64 15.14
CA ARG A 95 -1.98 -9.24 16.53
C ARG A 95 -2.13 -10.46 17.41
N VAL A 96 -1.08 -10.85 18.10
CA VAL A 96 -1.05 -12.00 19.01
C VAL A 96 -0.49 -11.61 20.36
N ARG A 97 -0.83 -12.39 21.40
CA ARG A 97 -0.41 -12.17 22.80
C ARG A 97 0.64 -13.18 23.26
N ARG A 98 0.96 -14.17 22.43
CA ARG A 98 1.89 -15.26 22.74
C ARG A 98 2.99 -15.36 21.70
N ALA A 99 4.19 -15.74 22.13
CA ALA A 99 5.33 -15.96 21.26
C ALA A 99 5.28 -17.31 20.52
N LYS A 100 4.52 -18.27 21.01
CA LYS A 100 4.35 -19.60 20.40
C LYS A 100 2.86 -19.89 20.25
N LEU A 101 2.43 -20.22 19.03
CA LEU A 101 1.02 -20.28 18.64
C LEU A 101 0.60 -21.72 18.29
N TYR A 102 1.07 -22.69 19.04
CA TYR A 102 0.78 -24.12 18.79
C TYR A 102 -0.71 -24.46 18.89
N TYR A 103 -1.50 -23.68 19.60
CA TYR A 103 -2.95 -23.81 19.65
C TYR A 103 -3.65 -23.67 18.28
N LEU A 104 -2.98 -23.11 17.27
CA LEU A 104 -3.50 -23.03 15.92
C LEU A 104 -3.59 -24.41 15.24
N ARG A 105 -2.91 -25.42 15.77
CA ARG A 105 -2.98 -26.80 15.27
C ARG A 105 -4.38 -27.38 15.41
N ASP A 106 -5.04 -27.06 16.52
CA ASP A 106 -6.37 -27.60 16.87
C ASP A 106 -7.50 -26.71 16.34
N ARG A 107 -7.18 -25.50 15.83
CA ARG A 107 -8.17 -24.55 15.38
C ARG A 107 -8.26 -24.52 13.86
N ARG A 108 -9.52 -24.48 13.36
CA ARG A 108 -9.83 -24.38 11.94
C ARG A 108 -10.86 -23.29 11.65
N GLY A 109 -10.87 -22.76 10.44
CA GLY A 109 -11.86 -21.78 9.99
C GLY A 109 -11.78 -20.45 10.73
N LYS A 110 -12.92 -19.94 11.18
CA LYS A 110 -13.00 -18.61 11.84
C LYS A 110 -12.20 -18.53 13.15
N SER A 111 -12.09 -19.63 13.90
CA SER A 111 -11.36 -19.68 15.19
C SER A 111 -9.83 -19.64 15.01
N ALA A 112 -9.31 -19.98 13.84
CA ALA A 112 -7.89 -19.91 13.49
C ALA A 112 -7.47 -18.54 12.92
N ARG A 113 -8.42 -17.62 12.70
CA ARG A 113 -8.13 -16.32 12.11
C ARG A 113 -7.41 -15.41 13.11
N ILE A 114 -6.25 -14.93 12.74
CA ILE A 114 -5.47 -13.95 13.48
C ILE A 114 -5.89 -12.56 13.02
N ALA A 115 -6.20 -11.67 13.97
CA ALA A 115 -6.51 -10.28 13.66
C ALA A 115 -5.23 -9.56 13.18
N GLU A 116 -5.39 -8.64 12.26
CA GLU A 116 -4.30 -7.82 11.78
C GLU A 116 -3.94 -6.73 12.80
N ARG A 117 -2.64 -6.49 12.95
CA ARG A 117 -2.12 -5.44 13.82
C ARG A 117 -2.03 -4.14 13.02
N THR A 118 -2.94 -3.21 13.31
CA THR A 118 -3.02 -1.90 12.64
C THR A 118 -2.28 -0.80 13.39
N THR A 119 -1.92 -1.03 14.65
CA THR A 119 -1.24 -0.05 15.52
C THR A 119 -0.14 -0.71 16.33
N GLY A 120 0.96 0.00 16.58
CA GLY A 120 2.04 -0.45 17.45
C GLY A 120 3.44 -0.32 16.86
N HIS A 121 4.44 -0.60 17.70
CA HIS A 121 5.86 -0.52 17.35
C HIS A 121 6.21 -1.46 16.19
N GLY A 122 7.00 -0.98 15.24
CA GLY A 122 7.41 -1.74 14.05
C GLY A 122 6.37 -1.83 12.93
N ILE A 123 5.28 -1.08 12.99
CA ILE A 123 4.48 -0.77 11.83
C ILE A 123 5.05 0.51 11.24
N GLU A 124 5.86 0.38 10.23
CA GLU A 124 6.07 1.48 9.32
C GLU A 124 4.69 1.75 8.72
N THR A 125 4.09 2.84 9.13
CA THR A 125 2.95 3.44 8.44
C THR A 125 3.48 4.02 7.13
N THR A 126 4.10 3.13 6.34
CA THR A 126 4.59 3.46 5.03
C THR A 126 3.38 3.75 4.15
N GLU A 127 3.27 5.01 3.79
CA GLU A 127 2.66 5.50 2.55
C GLU A 127 1.15 5.32 2.33
N THR A 128 0.47 4.35 2.93
CA THR A 128 -0.95 4.15 2.64
C THR A 128 -1.85 5.19 3.29
N THR A 129 -1.45 5.76 4.42
CA THR A 129 -2.26 6.80 5.11
C THR A 129 -1.93 8.19 4.56
N THR A 130 -0.65 8.48 4.27
CA THR A 130 -0.22 9.71 3.59
C THR A 130 -0.78 9.77 2.18
N SER A 131 -0.65 8.72 1.40
CA SER A 131 -1.20 8.59 0.05
C SER A 131 -2.73 8.82 0.01
N LYS A 132 -3.48 8.25 0.95
CA LYS A 132 -4.94 8.43 0.99
C LYS A 132 -5.35 9.84 1.42
N THR A 133 -4.60 10.45 2.33
CA THR A 133 -4.83 11.84 2.78
C THR A 133 -4.39 12.83 1.70
N GLU A 134 -3.28 12.59 1.04
CA GLU A 134 -2.79 13.39 -0.09
C GLU A 134 -3.72 13.27 -1.30
N LEU A 135 -4.17 12.08 -1.63
CA LEU A 135 -5.14 11.86 -2.71
C LEU A 135 -6.47 12.58 -2.43
N ARG A 136 -6.90 12.61 -1.17
CA ARG A 136 -8.07 13.36 -0.75
C ARG A 136 -7.85 14.87 -0.87
N ARG A 137 -6.71 15.39 -0.41
CA ARG A 137 -6.33 16.79 -0.58
C ARG A 137 -6.24 17.21 -2.04
N GLN A 138 -5.64 16.37 -2.90
CA GLN A 138 -5.57 16.61 -4.35
C GLN A 138 -6.96 16.63 -4.99
N ARG A 139 -7.86 15.72 -4.61
CA ARG A 139 -9.25 15.73 -5.10
C ARG A 139 -10.03 16.96 -4.63
N ASP A 140 -9.84 17.38 -3.38
CA ASP A 140 -10.51 18.56 -2.84
C ASP A 140 -9.96 19.83 -3.50
N ALA A 141 -8.65 19.94 -3.71
CA ALA A 141 -8.02 21.05 -4.45
C ALA A 141 -8.47 21.09 -5.92
N ALA A 142 -8.52 19.95 -6.61
CA ALA A 142 -9.02 19.88 -7.97
C ALA A 142 -10.50 20.27 -8.08
N LYS A 143 -11.30 19.92 -7.09
CA LYS A 143 -12.71 20.30 -7.01
C LYS A 143 -12.90 21.80 -6.76
N GLN A 144 -12.02 22.40 -5.95
CA GLN A 144 -12.01 23.86 -5.74
C GLN A 144 -11.60 24.61 -6.99
N ALA A 145 -10.49 24.21 -7.63
CA ALA A 145 -10.04 24.81 -8.88
C ALA A 145 -11.11 24.75 -9.99
N ARG A 146 -11.81 23.63 -10.10
CA ARG A 146 -12.92 23.49 -11.06
C ARG A 146 -14.12 24.39 -10.73
N ARG A 147 -14.39 24.64 -9.43
CA ARG A 147 -15.43 25.58 -9.02
C ARG A 147 -15.06 27.03 -9.29
N GLU A 148 -13.78 27.39 -9.09
CA GLU A 148 -13.27 28.72 -9.39
C GLU A 148 -13.28 29.01 -10.89
N GLN A 149 -12.86 28.06 -11.72
CA GLN A 149 -12.94 28.15 -13.18
C GLN A 149 -14.39 28.32 -13.65
N ALA A 150 -15.31 27.51 -13.14
CA ALA A 150 -16.73 27.64 -13.50
C ALA A 150 -17.36 28.96 -13.00
N ALA A 151 -16.85 29.52 -11.92
CA ALA A 151 -17.32 30.86 -11.45
C ALA A 151 -16.77 31.96 -12.35
N GLN A 152 -15.50 31.89 -12.76
CA GLN A 152 -14.90 32.85 -13.71
C GLN A 152 -15.57 32.79 -15.08
N GLU A 153 -15.83 31.61 -15.62
CA GLU A 153 -16.56 31.43 -16.88
C GLU A 153 -17.97 32.02 -16.82
N ARG A 154 -18.66 31.89 -15.69
CA ARG A 154 -19.99 32.50 -15.47
C ARG A 154 -19.91 34.00 -15.39
N GLU A 155 -18.89 34.55 -14.76
CA GLU A 155 -18.69 35.97 -14.63
C GLU A 155 -18.33 36.62 -15.99
N GLU A 156 -17.46 35.95 -16.77
CA GLU A 156 -17.13 36.37 -18.12
C GLU A 156 -18.33 36.28 -19.05
N ALA A 157 -19.12 35.21 -18.97
CA ALA A 157 -20.35 35.07 -19.75
C ALA A 157 -21.38 36.12 -19.36
N ALA A 158 -21.49 36.46 -18.08
CA ALA A 158 -22.37 37.54 -17.62
C ALA A 158 -21.92 38.92 -18.12
N LYS A 159 -20.60 39.20 -18.11
CA LYS A 159 -20.05 40.45 -18.65
C LYS A 159 -20.22 40.52 -20.17
N ALA A 160 -20.02 39.43 -20.89
CA ALA A 160 -20.24 39.34 -22.33
C ALA A 160 -21.75 39.56 -22.67
N ALA A 161 -22.64 38.94 -21.91
CA ALA A 161 -24.07 39.13 -22.09
C ALA A 161 -24.54 40.59 -21.78
N ALA A 162 -23.96 41.22 -20.74
CA ALA A 162 -24.22 42.60 -20.41
C ALA A 162 -23.71 43.58 -21.49
N ALA A 163 -22.49 43.29 -22.04
CA ALA A 163 -21.95 44.09 -23.14
C ALA A 163 -22.78 43.95 -24.43
N ALA A 164 -23.26 42.73 -24.73
CA ALA A 164 -24.10 42.47 -25.88
C ALA A 164 -25.48 43.16 -25.74
N ALA A 165 -26.06 43.18 -24.52
CA ALA A 165 -27.29 43.87 -24.22
C ALA A 165 -27.13 45.40 -24.33
N ALA A 166 -26.00 45.96 -23.88
CA ALA A 166 -25.71 47.39 -24.04
C ALA A 166 -25.56 47.80 -25.51
N ALA A 167 -24.82 46.97 -26.30
CA ALA A 167 -24.68 47.22 -27.75
C ALA A 167 -26.01 47.09 -28.51
N ALA A 168 -26.90 46.18 -28.10
CA ALA A 168 -28.23 46.07 -28.69
C ALA A 168 -29.10 47.28 -28.36
N ALA A 169 -29.04 47.80 -27.13
CA ALA A 169 -29.76 49.02 -26.72
C ALA A 169 -29.27 50.27 -27.44
N GLU A 170 -27.95 50.41 -27.68
CA GLU A 170 -27.37 51.49 -28.50
C GLU A 170 -27.79 51.40 -29.97
N ALA A 171 -27.86 50.21 -30.52
CA ALA A 171 -28.32 50.01 -31.90
C ALA A 171 -29.80 50.32 -32.08
N GLU A 172 -30.62 49.99 -31.07
CA GLU A 172 -32.07 50.31 -31.06
C GLU A 172 -32.31 51.81 -30.93
N ALA A 173 -31.55 52.50 -30.05
CA ALA A 173 -31.61 53.96 -29.90
C ALA A 173 -31.15 54.72 -31.16
N ALA A 174 -30.14 54.20 -31.88
CA ALA A 174 -29.66 54.73 -33.16
C ALA A 174 -30.70 54.55 -34.29
N ALA A 175 -31.43 53.41 -34.27
CA ALA A 175 -32.47 53.14 -35.25
C ALA A 175 -33.71 54.06 -35.02
N GLU A 176 -34.03 54.36 -33.76
CA GLU A 176 -35.13 55.27 -33.41
C GLU A 176 -34.81 56.73 -33.79
N ALA A 177 -33.55 57.17 -33.64
CA ALA A 177 -33.09 58.50 -34.05
C ALA A 177 -33.13 58.69 -35.55
N THR A 178 -32.90 57.70 -36.39
CA THR A 178 -32.98 57.76 -37.84
C THR A 178 -34.43 57.75 -38.36
N ALA A 179 -35.37 57.20 -37.58
CA ALA A 179 -36.78 57.15 -37.97
C ALA A 179 -37.52 58.54 -37.74
N THR A 180 -36.97 59.44 -36.92
CA THR A 180 -37.53 60.74 -36.66
C THR A 180 -37.08 61.84 -37.61
N GLU A 181 -36.04 61.66 -38.41
CA GLU A 181 -35.55 62.64 -39.43
C GLU A 181 -36.19 62.50 -40.82
N GLY A 182 -37.00 61.47 -41.07
CA GLY A 182 -37.59 61.19 -42.37
C GLY A 182 -39.03 61.66 -42.55
N GLY A 183 -39.56 62.49 -41.66
CA GLY A 183 -41.03 62.84 -41.60
C GLY A 183 -41.43 64.28 -41.88
N ASP A 184 -40.53 65.10 -42.54
CA ASP A 184 -41.00 66.49 -42.87
C ASP A 184 -40.44 66.98 -44.21
N GLU A 185 -40.97 66.42 -45.31
CA GLU A 185 -40.97 67.03 -46.63
C GLU A 185 -42.01 66.32 -47.54
N ALA A 186 -43.23 66.87 -47.55
CA ALA A 186 -44.13 66.83 -48.69
C ALA A 186 -45.35 67.77 -48.48
#